data_cbcde4a65c1bae63ff948ee55039c842
#
_entry.id   cbcde4a65c1bae63ff948ee55039c842
#
_cell.length_a   1.000
_cell.length_b   1.000
_cell.length_c   1.000
_cell.angle_alpha   90.00
_cell.angle_beta   90.00
_cell.angle_gamma   90.00
#
_symmetry.space_group_name_H-M   'P 1'
#
loop_
_entity.id
_entity.type
_entity.pdbx_description
1 polymer ?
#
loop_
_entity_poly.entity_id
_entity_poly.type
_entity_poly.pdbx_seq_one_letter_code
_entity_poly.pdbx_strand_id
1 'polypeptide(L)'
;IRQQRYPQSNWLWIFNREDDYMKKIKYITAFCMMICIIMQLHTNVSANENNICYVAHRGYTKYAPENSIPAFEAAGREGFQAVECDIHETAKDKKGKRRFVIMHDQTLNRMCGLSGKNVYQKKLTYQKIRSKYHIKTGNNIESYTKKQLRIPSLEEYLSICKRYHMKPVIEIKQKMKKDTIKRLYQSLKKAKMQDQAVVTCKYKQQLTYMRKYTRKMPLEYVRHDFTQNDLSWMKKYHINVSINKNILSDDMIQLFERNNIKIN
;
A
#
# COMPACT_ATOMS: atom_id res chain seq x y z
N ILE A 1 67.89 -3.58 67.08
CA ILE A 1 67.28 -4.16 65.87
C ILE A 1 65.79 -3.97 66.01
N ARG A 2 65.15 -2.95 65.25
CA ARG A 2 63.70 -2.72 65.21
C ARG A 2 63.13 -3.53 64.07
N GLN A 3 62.24 -4.49 64.39
CA GLN A 3 61.38 -5.12 63.38
C GLN A 3 60.20 -4.18 63.06
N GLN A 4 60.11 -3.71 61.79
CA GLN A 4 58.91 -3.04 61.27
C GLN A 4 57.88 -4.13 60.90
N ARG A 5 56.74 -4.09 61.59
CA ARG A 5 55.55 -4.85 61.21
C ARG A 5 54.81 -4.07 60.09
N TYR A 6 54.63 -4.67 58.91
CA TYR A 6 53.72 -4.14 57.86
C TYR A 6 52.28 -4.56 58.21
N PRO A 7 51.29 -3.68 58.03
CA PRO A 7 49.90 -4.01 58.31
C PRO A 7 49.32 -4.89 57.19
N GLN A 8 48.79 -6.05 57.55
CA GLN A 8 48.18 -7.06 56.65
C GLN A 8 46.70 -6.69 56.27
N SER A 9 46.32 -5.44 56.10
CA SER A 9 44.92 -5.08 55.95
C SER A 9 44.47 -4.70 54.52
N ASN A 10 45.36 -4.72 53.52
CA ASN A 10 44.97 -4.24 52.17
C ASN A 10 44.61 -5.33 51.16
N TRP A 11 44.81 -6.61 51.45
CA TRP A 11 44.51 -7.69 50.49
C TRP A 11 43.07 -8.17 50.54
N LEU A 12 42.36 -8.05 51.65
CA LEU A 12 40.96 -8.47 51.78
C LEU A 12 39.99 -7.58 50.98
N TRP A 13 40.33 -6.30 50.74
CA TRP A 13 39.49 -5.40 49.98
C TRP A 13 39.53 -5.62 48.45
N ILE A 14 40.64 -6.18 47.95
CA ILE A 14 40.77 -6.46 46.52
C ILE A 14 39.99 -7.72 46.17
N PHE A 15 39.99 -8.74 46.96
CA PHE A 15 39.23 -9.99 46.76
C PHE A 15 37.70 -9.75 46.80
N ASN A 16 37.19 -8.93 47.71
CA ASN A 16 35.77 -8.61 47.77
C ASN A 16 35.31 -7.78 46.58
N ARG A 17 36.17 -6.99 45.96
CA ARG A 17 35.83 -6.17 44.79
C ARG A 17 35.77 -7.02 43.52
N GLU A 18 36.64 -7.98 43.34
CA GLU A 18 36.61 -8.90 42.21
C GLU A 18 35.41 -9.83 42.25
N ASP A 19 35.07 -10.37 43.42
CA ASP A 19 33.85 -11.20 43.57
C ASP A 19 32.56 -10.45 43.30
N ASP A 20 32.48 -9.20 43.71
CA ASP A 20 31.29 -8.33 43.44
C ASP A 20 31.21 -7.94 41.97
N TYR A 21 32.36 -7.68 41.32
CA TYR A 21 32.45 -7.42 39.91
C TYR A 21 32.08 -8.67 39.07
N MET A 22 32.54 -9.81 39.41
CA MET A 22 32.19 -11.08 38.74
C MET A 22 30.72 -11.46 38.92
N LYS A 23 30.13 -11.19 40.09
CA LYS A 23 28.68 -11.32 40.30
C LYS A 23 27.88 -10.40 39.42
N LYS A 24 28.24 -9.11 39.30
CA LYS A 24 27.60 -8.13 38.40
C LYS A 24 27.67 -8.54 36.94
N ILE A 25 28.84 -9.05 36.49
CA ILE A 25 28.97 -9.59 35.11
C ILE A 25 28.04 -10.77 34.89
N LYS A 26 27.95 -11.72 35.83
CA LYS A 26 27.02 -12.86 35.74
C LYS A 26 25.55 -12.41 35.64
N TYR A 27 25.11 -11.39 36.38
CA TYR A 27 23.76 -10.85 36.28
C TYR A 27 23.51 -10.13 34.98
N ILE A 28 24.47 -9.38 34.45
CA ILE A 28 24.36 -8.69 33.16
C ILE A 28 24.28 -9.73 32.03
N THR A 29 25.11 -10.75 32.02
CA THR A 29 25.08 -11.81 30.98
C THR A 29 23.79 -12.63 31.06
N ALA A 30 23.27 -12.94 32.24
CA ALA A 30 21.99 -13.62 32.42
C ALA A 30 20.85 -12.76 31.94
N PHE A 31 20.87 -11.46 32.22
CA PHE A 31 19.85 -10.48 31.72
C PHE A 31 19.89 -10.32 30.20
N CYS A 32 21.08 -10.23 29.61
CA CYS A 32 21.24 -10.20 28.16
C CYS A 32 20.77 -11.49 27.49
N MET A 33 21.07 -12.66 28.05
CA MET A 33 20.54 -13.94 27.57
C MET A 33 19.02 -14.00 27.66
N MET A 34 18.44 -13.52 28.75
CA MET A 34 16.98 -13.46 28.92
C MET A 34 16.31 -12.55 27.88
N ILE A 35 16.92 -11.39 27.58
CA ILE A 35 16.46 -10.50 26.50
C ILE A 35 16.56 -11.19 25.14
N CYS A 36 17.66 -11.88 24.85
CA CYS A 36 17.83 -12.66 23.62
C CYS A 36 16.78 -13.77 23.49
N ILE A 37 16.48 -14.49 24.58
CA ILE A 37 15.43 -15.52 24.59
C ILE A 37 14.05 -14.90 24.38
N ILE A 38 13.75 -13.78 25.03
CA ILE A 38 12.49 -13.04 24.84
C ILE A 38 12.38 -12.56 23.38
N MET A 39 13.45 -12.03 22.79
CA MET A 39 13.48 -11.64 21.37
C MET A 39 13.28 -12.85 20.44
N GLN A 40 13.87 -14.00 20.75
CA GLN A 40 13.67 -15.23 19.95
C GLN A 40 12.24 -15.79 20.11
N LEU A 41 11.61 -15.67 21.27
CA LEU A 41 10.23 -16.09 21.49
C LEU A 41 9.24 -15.21 20.68
N HIS A 42 9.57 -13.95 20.43
CA HIS A 42 8.74 -13.07 19.57
C HIS A 42 8.89 -13.36 18.07
N THR A 43 9.94 -14.09 17.64
CA THR A 43 10.14 -14.48 16.24
C THR A 43 9.47 -15.80 15.86
N ASN A 44 9.00 -16.58 16.84
CA ASN A 44 8.35 -17.88 16.63
C ASN A 44 6.82 -17.84 16.74
N VAL A 45 6.18 -16.68 16.56
CA VAL A 45 4.75 -16.66 16.21
C VAL A 45 4.66 -17.20 14.79
N SER A 46 4.48 -18.50 14.71
CA SER A 46 4.23 -19.22 13.46
C SER A 46 3.05 -18.60 12.76
N ALA A 47 3.32 -17.93 11.65
CA ALA A 47 2.33 -17.46 10.71
C ALA A 47 1.67 -18.67 10.02
N ASN A 48 0.76 -19.31 10.71
CA ASN A 48 -0.25 -20.18 10.11
C ASN A 48 -1.66 -19.63 10.38
N GLU A 49 -1.79 -18.32 10.44
CA GLU A 49 -3.06 -17.65 10.21
C GLU A 49 -3.16 -17.39 8.71
N ASN A 50 -4.29 -17.75 8.13
CA ASN A 50 -4.68 -17.33 6.78
C ASN A 50 -4.41 -15.83 6.68
N ASN A 51 -3.31 -15.44 6.03
CA ASN A 51 -2.89 -14.03 5.92
C ASN A 51 -3.87 -13.31 5.00
N ILE A 52 -5.06 -13.01 5.54
CA ILE A 52 -6.05 -12.17 4.87
C ILE A 52 -5.49 -10.76 4.85
N CYS A 53 -5.26 -10.25 3.64
CA CYS A 53 -4.85 -8.87 3.45
C CYS A 53 -6.09 -7.97 3.37
N TYR A 54 -6.32 -7.17 4.39
CA TYR A 54 -7.41 -6.19 4.38
C TYR A 54 -7.03 -4.97 3.54
N VAL A 55 -7.84 -4.71 2.51
CA VAL A 55 -7.66 -3.60 1.57
C VAL A 55 -8.69 -2.52 1.85
N ALA A 56 -8.26 -1.31 2.15
CA ALA A 56 -9.14 -0.16 2.29
C ALA A 56 -9.57 0.34 0.88
N HIS A 57 -10.77 -0.04 0.42
CA HIS A 57 -11.32 0.32 -0.89
C HIS A 57 -11.57 1.83 -0.98
N ARG A 58 -10.85 2.52 -1.87
CA ARG A 58 -10.81 3.99 -2.05
C ARG A 58 -10.36 4.73 -0.78
N GLY A 59 -9.53 4.08 0.07
CA GLY A 59 -9.20 4.57 1.40
C GLY A 59 -10.21 4.14 2.48
N TYR A 60 -10.04 4.60 3.70
CA TYR A 60 -10.96 4.28 4.79
C TYR A 60 -12.19 5.21 4.77
N THR A 61 -13.13 4.87 3.91
CA THR A 61 -14.29 5.70 3.56
C THR A 61 -15.29 5.87 4.69
N LYS A 62 -15.21 5.07 5.76
CA LYS A 62 -16.00 5.28 6.97
C LYS A 62 -15.69 6.62 7.64
N TYR A 63 -14.44 7.10 7.55
CA TYR A 63 -13.98 8.31 8.22
C TYR A 63 -13.75 9.50 7.31
N ALA A 64 -13.61 9.29 6.00
CA ALA A 64 -13.29 10.39 5.10
C ALA A 64 -13.84 10.12 3.68
N PRO A 65 -13.96 11.16 2.85
CA PRO A 65 -14.42 11.01 1.47
C PRO A 65 -13.57 10.02 0.66
N GLU A 66 -14.22 9.19 -0.17
CA GLU A 66 -13.53 8.24 -1.03
C GLU A 66 -12.44 8.90 -1.88
N ASN A 67 -11.36 8.15 -2.17
CA ASN A 67 -10.27 8.59 -3.05
C ASN A 67 -9.66 9.95 -2.64
N SER A 68 -9.61 10.23 -1.34
CA SER A 68 -9.07 11.47 -0.78
C SER A 68 -7.80 11.23 0.04
N ILE A 69 -6.99 12.28 0.20
CA ILE A 69 -5.82 12.26 1.10
C ILE A 69 -6.23 11.82 2.52
N PRO A 70 -7.27 12.41 3.14
CA PRO A 70 -7.72 11.99 4.47
C PRO A 70 -8.11 10.52 4.56
N ALA A 71 -8.79 9.95 3.53
CA ALA A 71 -9.19 8.55 3.53
C ALA A 71 -8.00 7.60 3.44
N PHE A 72 -6.97 7.95 2.66
CA PHE A 72 -5.75 7.16 2.57
C PHE A 72 -4.92 7.23 3.86
N GLU A 73 -4.82 8.41 4.47
CA GLU A 73 -4.15 8.56 5.77
C GLU A 73 -4.90 7.86 6.90
N ALA A 74 -6.24 7.90 6.88
CA ALA A 74 -7.06 7.16 7.84
C ALA A 74 -6.84 5.64 7.71
N ALA A 75 -6.79 5.10 6.49
CA ALA A 75 -6.47 3.69 6.26
C ALA A 75 -5.11 3.31 6.88
N GLY A 76 -4.09 4.16 6.73
CA GLY A 76 -2.78 3.94 7.32
C GLY A 76 -2.79 3.98 8.85
N ARG A 77 -3.50 4.92 9.47
CA ARG A 77 -3.62 5.01 10.93
C ARG A 77 -4.37 3.83 11.54
N GLU A 78 -5.35 3.29 10.83
CA GLU A 78 -6.12 2.11 11.24
C GLU A 78 -5.41 0.77 10.99
N GLY A 79 -4.20 0.79 10.42
CA GLY A 79 -3.38 -0.41 10.25
C GLY A 79 -3.78 -1.30 9.08
N PHE A 80 -4.49 -0.78 8.06
CA PHE A 80 -4.74 -1.53 6.83
C PHE A 80 -3.43 -1.92 6.15
N GLN A 81 -3.30 -3.19 5.73
CA GLN A 81 -2.12 -3.68 5.03
C GLN A 81 -2.02 -3.19 3.58
N ALA A 82 -3.15 -2.85 2.99
CA ALA A 82 -3.24 -2.33 1.64
C ALA A 82 -4.32 -1.26 1.52
N VAL A 83 -4.18 -0.39 0.55
CA VAL A 83 -5.17 0.63 0.25
C VAL A 83 -5.37 0.70 -1.26
N GLU A 84 -6.61 0.81 -1.69
CA GLU A 84 -6.96 0.87 -3.11
C GLU A 84 -7.26 2.31 -3.53
N CYS A 85 -6.96 2.64 -4.78
CA CYS A 85 -7.32 3.90 -5.42
C CYS A 85 -7.64 3.74 -6.91
N ASP A 86 -8.49 4.64 -7.41
CA ASP A 86 -8.91 4.69 -8.81
C ASP A 86 -8.15 5.78 -9.58
N ILE A 87 -7.46 5.46 -10.68
CA ILE A 87 -6.67 6.44 -11.41
C ILE A 87 -7.24 6.81 -12.78
N HIS A 88 -7.11 8.11 -13.11
CA HIS A 88 -7.34 8.65 -14.44
C HIS A 88 -6.14 9.47 -14.92
N GLU A 89 -5.89 9.46 -16.25
CA GLU A 89 -4.91 10.33 -16.89
C GLU A 89 -5.53 11.68 -17.24
N THR A 90 -4.83 12.78 -16.96
CA THR A 90 -5.24 14.15 -17.31
C THR A 90 -4.96 14.50 -18.76
N ALA A 91 -5.47 15.64 -19.23
CA ALA A 91 -5.02 16.25 -20.48
C ALA A 91 -3.53 16.66 -20.39
N LYS A 92 -2.89 16.85 -21.53
CA LYS A 92 -1.56 17.45 -21.62
C LYS A 92 -1.59 18.91 -21.17
N ASP A 93 -0.60 19.31 -20.38
CA ASP A 93 -0.33 20.71 -20.11
C ASP A 93 0.43 21.39 -21.27
N LYS A 94 0.74 22.68 -21.14
CA LYS A 94 1.51 23.46 -22.14
C LYS A 94 2.87 22.86 -22.48
N LYS A 95 3.45 22.07 -21.55
CA LYS A 95 4.73 21.36 -21.73
C LYS A 95 4.55 19.93 -22.26
N GLY A 96 3.34 19.56 -22.70
CA GLY A 96 3.01 18.22 -23.18
C GLY A 96 2.89 17.16 -22.09
N LYS A 97 2.98 17.52 -20.80
CA LYS A 97 2.99 16.59 -19.70
C LYS A 97 1.57 16.23 -19.26
N ARG A 98 1.35 14.93 -19.00
CA ARG A 98 0.13 14.38 -18.38
C ARG A 98 0.45 13.88 -16.98
N ARG A 99 -0.54 13.85 -16.10
CA ARG A 99 -0.45 13.32 -14.75
C ARG A 99 -1.53 12.28 -14.49
N PHE A 100 -1.37 11.49 -13.44
CA PHE A 100 -2.44 10.66 -12.91
C PHE A 100 -3.09 11.38 -11.74
N VAL A 101 -4.41 11.41 -11.75
CA VAL A 101 -5.26 11.91 -10.65
C VAL A 101 -6.16 10.79 -10.16
N ILE A 102 -6.56 10.88 -8.90
CA ILE A 102 -7.31 9.82 -8.23
C ILE A 102 -8.78 10.24 -8.13
N MET A 103 -9.65 9.43 -8.72
CA MET A 103 -11.10 9.62 -8.74
C MET A 103 -11.75 8.35 -9.30
N HIS A 104 -12.85 7.90 -8.71
CA HIS A 104 -13.57 6.74 -9.25
C HIS A 104 -14.25 7.04 -10.58
N ASP A 105 -15.06 8.10 -10.63
CA ASP A 105 -15.88 8.43 -11.80
C ASP A 105 -15.03 9.01 -12.94
N GLN A 106 -15.53 8.91 -14.16
CA GLN A 106 -14.92 9.56 -15.31
C GLN A 106 -15.08 11.09 -15.29
N THR A 107 -15.93 11.61 -14.40
CA THR A 107 -16.20 13.04 -14.24
C THR A 107 -15.98 13.48 -12.81
N LEU A 108 -15.76 14.76 -12.60
CA LEU A 108 -15.61 15.35 -11.28
C LEU A 108 -16.95 15.65 -10.59
N ASN A 109 -18.07 15.52 -11.31
CA ASN A 109 -19.35 16.07 -10.89
C ASN A 109 -19.80 15.58 -9.53
N ARG A 110 -19.91 14.27 -9.33
CA ARG A 110 -20.41 13.68 -8.08
C ARG A 110 -19.57 14.13 -6.88
N MET A 111 -18.27 13.88 -6.94
CA MET A 111 -17.38 14.11 -5.78
C MET A 111 -17.09 15.60 -5.55
N CYS A 112 -17.17 16.44 -6.59
CA CYS A 112 -16.94 17.89 -6.44
C CYS A 112 -18.23 18.69 -6.31
N GLY A 113 -19.41 18.05 -6.17
CA GLY A 113 -20.70 18.72 -6.02
C GLY A 113 -21.02 19.67 -7.18
N LEU A 114 -20.76 19.22 -8.41
CA LEU A 114 -21.01 20.02 -9.61
C LEU A 114 -22.34 19.61 -10.26
N SER A 115 -23.22 20.57 -10.51
CA SER A 115 -24.42 20.40 -11.29
C SER A 115 -24.18 20.72 -12.78
N GLY A 116 -25.11 20.27 -13.66
CA GLY A 116 -25.09 20.55 -15.07
C GLY A 116 -24.06 19.76 -15.87
N LYS A 117 -23.28 20.41 -16.72
CA LYS A 117 -22.43 19.78 -17.72
C LYS A 117 -21.31 18.90 -17.13
N ASN A 118 -21.10 17.69 -17.67
CA ASN A 118 -20.08 16.76 -17.22
C ASN A 118 -18.65 17.30 -17.40
N VAL A 119 -17.89 17.30 -16.31
CA VAL A 119 -16.49 17.76 -16.25
C VAL A 119 -15.55 16.54 -16.21
N TYR A 120 -15.01 16.16 -17.37
CA TYR A 120 -14.14 15.00 -17.52
C TYR A 120 -12.68 15.31 -17.17
N GLN A 121 -12.06 14.53 -16.28
CA GLN A 121 -10.62 14.68 -15.91
C GLN A 121 -9.71 14.62 -17.13
N LYS A 122 -9.96 13.69 -18.05
CA LYS A 122 -9.16 13.53 -19.28
C LYS A 122 -9.12 14.75 -20.20
N LYS A 123 -10.07 15.69 -20.04
CA LYS A 123 -10.15 16.96 -20.79
C LYS A 123 -9.49 18.13 -20.08
N LEU A 124 -9.04 17.94 -18.83
CA LEU A 124 -8.44 18.98 -18.00
C LEU A 124 -6.97 18.70 -17.73
N THR A 125 -6.16 19.78 -17.70
CA THR A 125 -4.78 19.68 -17.22
C THR A 125 -4.76 19.42 -15.71
N TYR A 126 -3.71 18.83 -15.22
CA TYR A 126 -3.50 18.61 -13.79
C TYR A 126 -3.62 19.92 -12.98
N GLN A 127 -2.98 20.98 -13.47
CA GLN A 127 -3.02 22.30 -12.81
C GLN A 127 -4.47 22.83 -12.69
N LYS A 128 -5.26 22.71 -13.77
CA LYS A 128 -6.66 23.13 -13.76
C LYS A 128 -7.51 22.33 -12.78
N ILE A 129 -7.28 21.00 -12.69
CA ILE A 129 -7.95 20.15 -11.70
C ILE A 129 -7.61 20.64 -10.30
N ARG A 130 -6.33 20.80 -9.99
CA ARG A 130 -5.85 21.13 -8.64
C ARG A 130 -6.22 22.56 -8.18
N SER A 131 -6.33 23.51 -9.09
CA SER A 131 -6.66 24.90 -8.74
C SER A 131 -8.15 25.17 -8.62
N LYS A 132 -9.00 24.45 -9.39
CA LYS A 132 -10.44 24.75 -9.49
C LYS A 132 -11.35 23.77 -8.76
N TYR A 133 -10.91 22.52 -8.53
CA TYR A 133 -11.77 21.46 -8.02
C TYR A 133 -11.22 20.87 -6.73
N HIS A 134 -12.13 20.57 -5.81
CA HIS A 134 -11.87 19.83 -4.59
C HIS A 134 -13.08 18.95 -4.27
N ILE A 135 -12.86 17.92 -3.49
CA ILE A 135 -13.89 16.98 -3.04
C ILE A 135 -14.85 17.75 -2.12
N LYS A 136 -16.16 17.59 -2.33
CA LYS A 136 -17.23 18.23 -1.56
C LYS A 136 -18.28 17.26 -1.02
N THR A 137 -18.10 15.96 -1.27
CA THR A 137 -19.04 14.91 -0.89
C THR A 137 -18.32 13.78 -0.20
N GLY A 138 -18.90 13.19 0.83
CA GLY A 138 -18.38 12.06 1.55
C GLY A 138 -18.42 12.27 3.05
N ASN A 139 -18.07 11.23 3.81
CA ASN A 139 -18.13 11.24 5.27
C ASN A 139 -17.17 12.27 5.88
N ASN A 140 -17.66 12.96 6.92
CA ASN A 140 -16.91 13.97 7.71
C ASN A 140 -16.26 15.06 6.85
N ILE A 141 -16.88 15.42 5.73
CA ILE A 141 -16.32 16.38 4.77
C ILE A 141 -15.98 17.74 5.41
N GLU A 142 -16.82 18.19 6.36
CA GLU A 142 -16.69 19.44 7.12
C GLU A 142 -15.45 19.45 8.03
N SER A 143 -14.92 18.30 8.41
CA SER A 143 -13.73 18.17 9.25
C SER A 143 -12.42 18.43 8.50
N TYR A 144 -12.48 18.63 7.19
CA TYR A 144 -11.28 18.76 6.36
C TYR A 144 -11.20 20.10 5.64
N THR A 145 -10.01 20.65 5.56
CA THR A 145 -9.72 21.88 4.82
C THR A 145 -9.78 21.64 3.31
N LYS A 146 -10.06 22.68 2.51
CA LYS A 146 -9.97 22.61 1.04
C LYS A 146 -8.62 22.09 0.54
N LYS A 147 -7.54 22.33 1.27
CA LYS A 147 -6.20 21.84 0.94
C LYS A 147 -6.10 20.32 1.07
N GLN A 148 -6.71 19.73 2.08
CA GLN A 148 -6.76 18.28 2.29
C GLN A 148 -7.72 17.59 1.30
N LEU A 149 -8.77 18.28 0.89
CA LEU A 149 -9.80 17.80 -0.06
C LEU A 149 -9.46 18.03 -1.53
N ARG A 150 -8.25 18.47 -1.85
CA ARG A 150 -7.79 18.52 -3.25
C ARG A 150 -7.79 17.11 -3.85
N ILE A 151 -8.18 17.00 -5.12
CA ILE A 151 -8.13 15.73 -5.85
C ILE A 151 -6.69 15.22 -5.84
N PRO A 152 -6.40 14.02 -5.27
CA PRO A 152 -5.03 13.53 -5.12
C PRO A 152 -4.37 13.22 -6.45
N SER A 153 -3.05 13.35 -6.49
CA SER A 153 -2.22 12.75 -7.54
C SER A 153 -1.78 11.33 -7.12
N LEU A 154 -1.37 10.53 -8.10
CA LEU A 154 -0.76 9.23 -7.84
C LEU A 154 0.49 9.35 -6.95
N GLU A 155 1.29 10.39 -7.14
CA GLU A 155 2.50 10.62 -6.34
C GLU A 155 2.19 10.88 -4.86
N GLU A 156 1.12 11.64 -4.56
CA GLU A 156 0.67 11.88 -3.18
C GLU A 156 0.19 10.57 -2.54
N TYR A 157 -0.62 9.80 -3.25
CA TYR A 157 -1.09 8.49 -2.80
C TYR A 157 0.08 7.53 -2.51
N LEU A 158 1.03 7.37 -3.44
CA LEU A 158 2.19 6.49 -3.24
C LEU A 158 3.07 6.95 -2.06
N SER A 159 3.17 8.26 -1.82
CA SER A 159 3.86 8.81 -0.65
C SER A 159 3.19 8.41 0.66
N ILE A 160 1.85 8.40 0.69
CA ILE A 160 1.08 7.95 1.86
C ILE A 160 1.25 6.44 2.06
N CYS A 161 1.09 5.64 1.00
CA CYS A 161 1.33 4.19 1.08
C CYS A 161 2.71 3.88 1.67
N LYS A 162 3.74 4.59 1.21
CA LYS A 162 5.11 4.41 1.73
C LYS A 162 5.24 4.81 3.20
N ARG A 163 4.63 5.93 3.60
CA ARG A 163 4.67 6.43 4.98
C ARG A 163 4.06 5.44 5.98
N TYR A 164 2.97 4.81 5.60
CA TYR A 164 2.22 3.88 6.45
C TYR A 164 2.51 2.40 6.13
N HIS A 165 3.51 2.11 5.31
CA HIS A 165 3.89 0.75 4.90
C HIS A 165 2.74 -0.08 4.28
N MET A 166 1.76 0.59 3.65
CA MET A 166 0.65 -0.05 2.96
C MET A 166 1.01 -0.44 1.53
N LYS A 167 0.51 -1.58 1.06
CA LYS A 167 0.61 -1.98 -0.34
C LYS A 167 -0.34 -1.12 -1.19
N PRO A 168 0.14 -0.45 -2.26
CA PRO A 168 -0.74 0.26 -3.17
C PRO A 168 -1.48 -0.71 -4.09
N VAL A 169 -2.81 -0.63 -4.10
CA VAL A 169 -3.68 -1.29 -5.07
C VAL A 169 -4.26 -0.21 -6.00
N ILE A 170 -4.00 -0.31 -7.29
CA ILE A 170 -4.28 0.78 -8.23
C ILE A 170 -5.20 0.29 -9.34
N GLU A 171 -6.45 0.76 -9.34
CA GLU A 171 -7.39 0.47 -10.42
C GLU A 171 -7.25 1.46 -11.56
N ILE A 172 -7.03 0.96 -12.78
CA ILE A 172 -7.01 1.75 -14.02
C ILE A 172 -8.45 1.88 -14.53
N LYS A 173 -9.08 3.05 -14.37
CA LYS A 173 -10.50 3.27 -14.69
C LYS A 173 -10.78 3.59 -16.17
N GLN A 174 -9.77 3.86 -16.97
CA GLN A 174 -9.95 4.23 -18.37
C GLN A 174 -9.00 3.46 -19.30
N LYS A 175 -9.35 3.31 -20.57
CA LYS A 175 -8.44 2.82 -21.60
C LYS A 175 -7.31 3.85 -21.79
N MET A 176 -6.07 3.41 -21.64
CA MET A 176 -4.85 4.23 -21.75
C MET A 176 -3.98 3.73 -22.88
N LYS A 177 -3.17 4.61 -23.49
CA LYS A 177 -2.14 4.23 -24.46
C LYS A 177 -1.03 3.44 -23.77
N LYS A 178 -0.31 2.62 -24.55
CA LYS A 178 0.83 1.82 -24.03
C LYS A 178 1.85 2.69 -23.29
N ASP A 179 2.19 3.87 -23.83
CA ASP A 179 3.13 4.79 -23.19
C ASP A 179 2.62 5.36 -21.86
N THR A 180 1.31 5.51 -21.70
CA THR A 180 0.71 5.89 -20.42
C THR A 180 0.90 4.80 -19.38
N ILE A 181 0.71 3.53 -19.75
CA ILE A 181 0.98 2.39 -18.86
C ILE A 181 2.48 2.29 -18.52
N LYS A 182 3.37 2.55 -19.48
CA LYS A 182 4.80 2.67 -19.20
C LYS A 182 5.10 3.73 -18.15
N ARG A 183 4.48 4.92 -18.28
CA ARG A 183 4.66 6.01 -17.28
C ARG A 183 4.09 5.65 -15.91
N LEU A 184 2.97 4.92 -15.84
CA LEU A 184 2.45 4.41 -14.57
C LEU A 184 3.48 3.50 -13.89
N TYR A 185 4.04 2.54 -14.62
CA TYR A 185 5.09 1.68 -14.09
C TYR A 185 6.33 2.47 -13.66
N GLN A 186 6.73 3.48 -14.44
CA GLN A 186 7.84 4.36 -14.08
C GLN A 186 7.57 5.18 -12.80
N SER A 187 6.31 5.62 -12.58
CA SER A 187 5.91 6.30 -11.33
C SER A 187 6.05 5.37 -10.13
N LEU A 188 5.65 4.11 -10.26
CA LEU A 188 5.85 3.09 -9.22
C LEU A 188 7.34 2.84 -8.93
N LYS A 189 8.17 2.72 -9.96
CA LYS A 189 9.63 2.58 -9.80
C LYS A 189 10.25 3.78 -9.10
N LYS A 190 9.88 5.00 -9.49
CA LYS A 190 10.36 6.23 -8.86
C LYS A 190 10.00 6.30 -7.37
N ALA A 191 8.81 5.82 -7.01
CA ALA A 191 8.37 5.73 -5.62
C ALA A 191 9.01 4.55 -4.86
N LYS A 192 9.72 3.62 -5.56
CA LYS A 192 10.22 2.34 -5.03
C LYS A 192 9.11 1.45 -4.48
N MET A 193 7.95 1.45 -5.13
CA MET A 193 6.76 0.68 -4.75
C MET A 193 6.38 -0.41 -5.77
N GLN A 194 7.15 -0.59 -6.85
CA GLN A 194 6.83 -1.51 -7.95
C GLN A 194 6.75 -2.98 -7.52
N ASP A 195 7.44 -3.38 -6.46
CA ASP A 195 7.47 -4.77 -5.99
C ASP A 195 6.34 -5.07 -4.98
N GLN A 196 5.70 -4.03 -4.45
CA GLN A 196 4.60 -4.12 -3.48
C GLN A 196 3.24 -3.83 -4.11
N ALA A 197 3.24 -3.12 -5.26
CA ALA A 197 2.02 -2.67 -5.90
C ALA A 197 1.23 -3.81 -6.54
N VAL A 198 -0.09 -3.67 -6.50
CA VAL A 198 -1.06 -4.44 -7.29
C VAL A 198 -1.70 -3.49 -8.28
N VAL A 199 -1.87 -3.91 -9.53
CA VAL A 199 -2.60 -3.12 -10.54
C VAL A 199 -3.81 -3.90 -11.00
N THR A 200 -4.98 -3.29 -10.85
CA THR A 200 -6.26 -3.86 -11.23
C THR A 200 -6.87 -3.13 -12.43
N CYS A 201 -7.61 -3.80 -13.27
CA CYS A 201 -8.28 -3.18 -14.42
C CYS A 201 -9.33 -4.09 -15.03
N LYS A 202 -10.45 -3.50 -15.48
CA LYS A 202 -11.47 -4.20 -16.29
C LYS A 202 -11.13 -4.32 -17.79
N TYR A 203 -10.02 -3.76 -18.24
CA TYR A 203 -9.62 -3.79 -19.66
C TYR A 203 -8.38 -4.66 -19.83
N LYS A 204 -8.51 -5.85 -20.42
CA LYS A 204 -7.42 -6.81 -20.66
C LYS A 204 -6.17 -6.16 -21.27
N GLN A 205 -6.35 -5.28 -22.25
CA GLN A 205 -5.25 -4.63 -22.95
C GLN A 205 -4.34 -3.82 -22.01
N GLN A 206 -4.88 -3.19 -20.96
CA GLN A 206 -4.09 -2.40 -20.01
C GLN A 206 -3.18 -3.32 -19.17
N LEU A 207 -3.73 -4.43 -18.70
CA LEU A 207 -2.96 -5.44 -17.96
C LEU A 207 -1.90 -6.11 -18.87
N THR A 208 -2.25 -6.42 -20.12
CA THR A 208 -1.29 -6.92 -21.11
C THR A 208 -0.16 -5.93 -21.36
N TYR A 209 -0.45 -4.63 -21.43
CA TYR A 209 0.61 -3.61 -21.55
C TYR A 209 1.47 -3.54 -20.30
N MET A 210 0.87 -3.59 -19.10
CA MET A 210 1.61 -3.57 -17.84
C MET A 210 2.53 -4.78 -17.71
N ARG A 211 2.07 -5.98 -18.09
CA ARG A 211 2.87 -7.22 -18.05
C ARG A 211 4.15 -7.15 -18.90
N LYS A 212 4.21 -6.29 -19.92
CA LYS A 212 5.43 -6.05 -20.71
C LYS A 212 6.54 -5.36 -19.93
N TYR A 213 6.20 -4.66 -18.84
CA TYR A 213 7.17 -3.90 -18.03
C TYR A 213 7.53 -4.61 -16.73
N THR A 214 6.72 -5.57 -16.26
CA THR A 214 6.96 -6.31 -15.02
C THR A 214 6.48 -7.75 -15.13
N ARG A 215 7.31 -8.70 -14.69
CA ARG A 215 6.92 -10.12 -14.59
C ARG A 215 6.37 -10.47 -13.20
N LYS A 216 6.79 -9.75 -12.15
CA LYS A 216 6.53 -10.08 -10.75
C LYS A 216 5.30 -9.39 -10.16
N MET A 217 4.97 -8.17 -10.61
CA MET A 217 3.85 -7.40 -10.05
C MET A 217 2.55 -8.16 -10.20
N PRO A 218 1.75 -8.34 -9.12
CA PRO A 218 0.39 -8.85 -9.22
C PRO A 218 -0.46 -7.94 -10.10
N LEU A 219 -1.13 -8.55 -11.09
CA LEU A 219 -2.07 -7.87 -11.98
C LEU A 219 -3.41 -8.60 -11.86
N GLU A 220 -4.51 -7.84 -11.74
CA GLU A 220 -5.82 -8.41 -11.49
C GLU A 220 -6.85 -7.93 -12.50
N TYR A 221 -7.59 -8.86 -13.04
CA TYR A 221 -8.68 -8.57 -13.95
C TYR A 221 -9.99 -8.42 -13.16
N VAL A 222 -10.55 -7.23 -13.18
CA VAL A 222 -11.82 -6.90 -12.53
C VAL A 222 -12.96 -7.30 -13.46
N ARG A 223 -13.69 -8.36 -13.11
CA ARG A 223 -14.77 -8.90 -13.94
C ARG A 223 -15.82 -9.61 -13.10
N HIS A 224 -17.02 -9.73 -13.64
CA HIS A 224 -18.13 -10.46 -13.01
C HIS A 224 -18.49 -11.76 -13.75
N ASP A 225 -18.15 -11.83 -15.03
CA ASP A 225 -18.39 -12.97 -15.92
C ASP A 225 -17.08 -13.36 -16.61
N PHE A 226 -16.85 -14.66 -16.78
CA PHE A 226 -15.61 -15.17 -17.35
C PHE A 226 -15.92 -16.18 -18.46
N THR A 227 -15.20 -16.07 -19.58
CA THR A 227 -15.22 -17.00 -20.68
C THR A 227 -13.96 -17.88 -20.67
N GLN A 228 -13.96 -18.99 -21.40
CA GLN A 228 -12.76 -19.82 -21.59
C GLN A 228 -11.59 -19.00 -22.21
N ASN A 229 -11.90 -18.04 -23.07
CA ASN A 229 -10.91 -17.13 -23.64
C ASN A 229 -10.31 -16.17 -22.58
N ASP A 230 -11.10 -15.78 -21.57
CA ASP A 230 -10.59 -14.98 -20.44
C ASP A 230 -9.59 -15.82 -19.64
N LEU A 231 -9.91 -17.04 -19.29
CA LEU A 231 -9.04 -17.94 -18.52
C LEU A 231 -7.73 -18.22 -19.25
N SER A 232 -7.79 -18.54 -20.55
CA SER A 232 -6.61 -18.78 -21.39
C SER A 232 -5.69 -17.55 -21.44
N TRP A 233 -6.27 -16.34 -21.55
CA TRP A 233 -5.52 -15.10 -21.53
C TRP A 233 -4.93 -14.82 -20.15
N MET A 234 -5.69 -15.01 -19.05
CA MET A 234 -5.21 -14.81 -17.68
C MET A 234 -4.02 -15.72 -17.38
N LYS A 235 -4.12 -16.98 -17.75
CA LYS A 235 -3.04 -17.98 -17.60
C LYS A 235 -1.79 -17.55 -18.40
N LYS A 236 -1.96 -17.20 -19.67
CA LYS A 236 -0.85 -16.75 -20.56
C LYS A 236 -0.09 -15.56 -19.99
N TYR A 237 -0.79 -14.61 -19.36
CA TYR A 237 -0.20 -13.37 -18.88
C TYR A 237 -0.03 -13.32 -17.35
N HIS A 238 -0.25 -14.43 -16.65
CA HIS A 238 -0.20 -14.52 -15.19
C HIS A 238 -1.02 -13.40 -14.53
N ILE A 239 -2.30 -13.32 -14.89
CA ILE A 239 -3.27 -12.35 -14.38
C ILE A 239 -4.15 -13.05 -13.35
N ASN A 240 -4.29 -12.45 -12.18
CA ASN A 240 -5.21 -12.87 -11.14
C ASN A 240 -6.61 -12.29 -11.40
N VAL A 241 -7.58 -12.63 -10.54
CA VAL A 241 -8.93 -12.10 -10.62
C VAL A 241 -9.25 -11.26 -9.39
N SER A 242 -9.93 -10.13 -9.61
CA SER A 242 -10.63 -9.38 -8.57
C SER A 242 -12.12 -9.47 -8.86
N ILE A 243 -12.88 -10.10 -7.95
CA ILE A 243 -14.28 -10.44 -8.16
C ILE A 243 -15.12 -10.10 -6.91
N ASN A 244 -16.37 -9.70 -7.13
CA ASN A 244 -17.29 -9.47 -6.03
C ASN A 244 -17.68 -10.83 -5.38
N LYS A 245 -17.49 -10.92 -4.06
CA LYS A 245 -17.80 -12.12 -3.29
C LYS A 245 -19.24 -12.63 -3.47
N ASN A 246 -20.19 -11.74 -3.74
CA ASN A 246 -21.60 -12.11 -3.87
C ASN A 246 -21.93 -12.89 -5.16
N ILE A 247 -21.01 -12.92 -6.12
CA ILE A 247 -21.15 -13.67 -7.38
C ILE A 247 -20.14 -14.80 -7.49
N LEU A 248 -19.25 -14.95 -6.51
CA LEU A 248 -18.24 -16.01 -6.47
C LEU A 248 -18.89 -17.30 -6.01
N SER A 249 -18.94 -18.31 -6.89
CA SER A 249 -19.42 -19.67 -6.59
C SER A 249 -18.25 -20.63 -6.32
N ASP A 250 -18.53 -21.76 -5.67
CA ASP A 250 -17.54 -22.80 -5.42
C ASP A 250 -16.95 -23.35 -6.73
N ASP A 251 -17.75 -23.49 -7.78
CA ASP A 251 -17.28 -23.90 -9.10
C ASP A 251 -16.28 -22.90 -9.69
N MET A 252 -16.52 -21.59 -9.50
CA MET A 252 -15.59 -20.55 -9.93
C MET A 252 -14.29 -20.59 -9.13
N ILE A 253 -14.36 -20.82 -7.82
CA ILE A 253 -13.18 -20.98 -6.97
C ILE A 253 -12.33 -22.13 -7.48
N GLN A 254 -12.92 -23.32 -7.64
CA GLN A 254 -12.23 -24.50 -8.16
C GLN A 254 -11.66 -24.27 -9.58
N LEU A 255 -12.39 -23.56 -10.44
CA LEU A 255 -11.94 -23.23 -11.79
C LEU A 255 -10.68 -22.35 -11.77
N PHE A 256 -10.64 -21.32 -10.92
CA PHE A 256 -9.48 -20.46 -10.78
C PHE A 256 -8.29 -21.19 -10.15
N GLU A 257 -8.52 -22.01 -9.12
CA GLU A 257 -7.47 -22.81 -8.47
C GLU A 257 -6.82 -23.81 -9.44
N ARG A 258 -7.62 -24.57 -10.21
CA ARG A 258 -7.11 -25.49 -11.26
C ARG A 258 -6.28 -24.79 -12.33
N ASN A 259 -6.47 -23.49 -12.53
CA ASN A 259 -5.73 -22.68 -13.49
C ASN A 259 -4.61 -21.84 -12.86
N ASN A 260 -4.30 -22.00 -11.56
CA ASN A 260 -3.34 -21.20 -10.79
C ASN A 260 -3.65 -19.69 -10.87
N ILE A 261 -4.91 -19.30 -10.88
CA ILE A 261 -5.38 -17.92 -10.85
C ILE A 261 -5.79 -17.60 -9.42
N LYS A 262 -5.12 -16.65 -8.80
CA LYS A 262 -5.47 -16.18 -7.45
C LYS A 262 -6.71 -15.32 -7.50
N ILE A 263 -7.54 -15.44 -6.45
CA ILE A 263 -8.77 -14.66 -6.24
C ILE A 263 -8.47 -13.61 -5.17
N ASN A 264 -8.83 -12.35 -5.46
CA ASN A 264 -8.72 -11.23 -4.53
C ASN A 264 -10.05 -10.46 -4.47
#